data_cdd017a6af675a6ee7f016333f4bf072
#
_entry.id   cdd017a6af675a6ee7f016333f4bf072
#
_cell.length_a   1.000
_cell.length_b   1.000
_cell.length_c   1.000
_cell.angle_alpha   90.00
_cell.angle_beta   90.00
_cell.angle_gamma   90.00
#
_symmetry.space_group_name_H-M   'P 1'
#
loop_
_entity.id
_entity.type
_entity.pdbx_description
1 polymer ?
#
loop_
_entity_poly.entity_id
_entity_poly.type
_entity_poly.pdbx_seq_one_letter_code
_entity_poly.pdbx_strand_id
1 'polypeptide(L)'
;MKILQRFVCVFAAASVLAFNARAQTAKRAPADNPAWPTAAADPAALGFTKAGLDALDARMKQSIADGDTAGMTYILLRHGQVADFKAIGRQTADTPMALDSIFRIYSMSKPITGVAMMQLYEQGKWQLDDPITKHAPELAGLKELTWDKDGKAVLDADGTPVLATPKKPATMRQLMSHTAGFAYGLSGDDPANKAFRDQRVLGSSNLDEMMKKISAIPLLYEPGTRWSYSVAVDIQGYLVQKLSGQKFGDYLKAHVTGPIGMTDTAFYVTPDRKARFADVYHWDRQQSKLVVNTPPPGRGGFEDPARLESGGGGLVGSTHDYARFCQMMLDKGVIAGKRILKPESVALMTQNHIGPLHVAVDGTRPQPGAEAVRFGLDFAVYVDPKSAGLPYGNGTYYWGGAAGTWFWIDPVNDLAFVGMIQMQGGNRPDGLNFRADSANLVYAALAQPAKSSAQ
;
A
#
# COMPACT_ATOMS: atom_id res chain seq x y z
N MET A 1 -2.44 83.60 -15.03
CA MET A 1 -2.13 82.59 -16.05
C MET A 1 -1.75 81.30 -15.38
N LYS A 2 -2.70 80.39 -15.20
CA LYS A 2 -2.48 79.10 -14.63
C LYS A 2 -3.20 78.07 -15.50
N ILE A 3 -2.41 77.19 -16.16
CA ILE A 3 -2.89 76.15 -17.04
C ILE A 3 -3.24 74.95 -16.17
N LEU A 4 -4.47 74.51 -16.24
CA LEU A 4 -5.00 73.35 -15.53
C LEU A 4 -4.90 72.15 -16.47
N GLN A 5 -4.00 71.21 -16.18
CA GLN A 5 -3.93 69.91 -16.87
C GLN A 5 -4.94 68.94 -16.23
N ARG A 6 -5.90 68.51 -17.03
CA ARG A 6 -6.84 67.43 -16.67
C ARG A 6 -6.19 66.04 -16.96
N PHE A 7 -5.99 65.23 -15.93
CA PHE A 7 -5.69 63.84 -16.10
C PHE A 7 -6.99 63.08 -16.37
N VAL A 8 -7.04 62.45 -17.51
CA VAL A 8 -8.11 61.45 -17.83
C VAL A 8 -7.63 60.08 -17.37
N CYS A 9 -8.25 59.56 -16.32
CA CYS A 9 -8.08 58.16 -15.92
C CYS A 9 -8.90 57.25 -16.84
N VAL A 10 -8.23 56.47 -17.67
CA VAL A 10 -8.85 55.39 -18.43
C VAL A 10 -8.91 54.15 -17.50
N PHE A 11 -10.12 53.81 -17.05
CA PHE A 11 -10.37 52.53 -16.40
C PHE A 11 -10.40 51.43 -17.45
N ALA A 12 -9.37 50.60 -17.51
CA ALA A 12 -9.41 49.36 -18.24
C ALA A 12 -10.18 48.32 -17.42
N ALA A 13 -11.42 48.05 -17.81
CA ALA A 13 -12.20 46.96 -17.26
C ALA A 13 -11.62 45.62 -17.75
N ALA A 14 -10.86 44.94 -16.89
CA ALA A 14 -10.44 43.56 -17.13
C ALA A 14 -11.66 42.64 -16.92
N SER A 15 -12.26 42.20 -18.00
CA SER A 15 -13.29 41.17 -17.99
C SER A 15 -12.66 39.83 -17.62
N VAL A 16 -12.80 39.43 -16.36
CA VAL A 16 -12.48 38.08 -15.92
C VAL A 16 -13.56 37.16 -16.48
N LEU A 17 -13.27 36.51 -17.60
CA LEU A 17 -14.04 35.40 -18.10
C LEU A 17 -13.84 34.21 -17.14
N ALA A 18 -14.81 34.06 -16.23
CA ALA A 18 -14.94 32.84 -15.44
C ALA A 18 -15.27 31.67 -16.38
N PHE A 19 -14.30 30.88 -16.71
CA PHE A 19 -14.51 29.57 -17.36
C PHE A 19 -15.23 28.68 -16.37
N ASN A 20 -16.55 28.68 -16.40
CA ASN A 20 -17.37 27.64 -15.82
C ASN A 20 -17.20 26.38 -16.68
N ALA A 21 -16.13 25.62 -16.44
CA ALA A 21 -16.07 24.24 -16.83
C ALA A 21 -17.12 23.48 -15.97
N ARG A 22 -18.35 23.37 -16.47
CA ARG A 22 -19.29 22.38 -16.00
C ARG A 22 -18.70 21.02 -16.32
N ALA A 23 -17.82 20.53 -15.43
CA ALA A 23 -17.63 19.10 -15.29
C ALA A 23 -19.04 18.55 -14.99
N GLN A 24 -19.63 17.83 -15.93
CA GLN A 24 -20.78 17.00 -15.64
C GLN A 24 -20.32 16.05 -14.53
N THR A 25 -20.66 16.40 -13.29
CA THR A 25 -20.52 15.49 -12.17
C THR A 25 -21.47 14.34 -12.46
N ALA A 26 -20.92 13.28 -13.04
CA ALA A 26 -21.62 11.98 -13.06
C ALA A 26 -22.10 11.79 -11.61
N LYS A 27 -23.42 11.61 -11.43
CA LYS A 27 -23.98 11.39 -10.10
C LYS A 27 -23.23 10.22 -9.50
N ARG A 28 -22.44 10.49 -8.46
CA ARG A 28 -21.70 9.48 -7.71
C ARG A 28 -22.73 8.45 -7.23
N ALA A 29 -22.62 7.20 -7.71
CA ALA A 29 -23.46 6.14 -7.19
C ALA A 29 -23.08 5.98 -5.72
N PRO A 30 -24.05 5.87 -4.83
CA PRO A 30 -23.73 5.76 -3.43
C PRO A 30 -22.90 4.50 -3.19
N ALA A 31 -21.71 4.64 -2.64
CA ALA A 31 -20.98 3.55 -1.98
C ALA A 31 -21.80 2.92 -0.82
N ASP A 32 -23.03 3.38 -0.66
CA ASP A 32 -24.01 3.00 0.35
C ASP A 32 -24.72 1.67 0.02
N ASN A 33 -24.57 1.15 -1.22
CA ASN A 33 -25.10 -0.16 -1.55
C ASN A 33 -24.25 -1.26 -0.89
N PRO A 34 -24.81 -2.10 0.02
CA PRO A 34 -24.09 -3.22 0.60
C PRO A 34 -23.54 -4.20 -0.44
N ALA A 35 -24.16 -4.25 -1.63
CA ALA A 35 -23.70 -5.05 -2.75
C ALA A 35 -22.56 -4.40 -3.56
N TRP A 36 -22.18 -3.16 -3.29
CA TRP A 36 -21.04 -2.51 -3.97
C TRP A 36 -19.72 -3.09 -3.44
N PRO A 37 -18.72 -3.33 -4.30
CA PRO A 37 -18.70 -3.21 -5.76
C PRO A 37 -19.18 -4.52 -6.42
N THR A 38 -20.21 -4.52 -7.25
CA THR A 38 -20.72 -5.75 -7.88
C THR A 38 -20.94 -5.63 -9.37
N ALA A 39 -21.32 -4.49 -9.88
CA ALA A 39 -21.62 -4.34 -11.30
C ALA A 39 -20.84 -3.17 -11.87
N ALA A 40 -20.25 -3.37 -13.05
CA ALA A 40 -19.72 -2.28 -13.83
C ALA A 40 -20.84 -1.35 -14.26
N ALA A 41 -20.68 -0.06 -14.00
CA ALA A 41 -21.45 0.98 -14.65
C ALA A 41 -21.07 1.03 -16.14
N ASP A 42 -21.83 1.78 -16.94
CA ASP A 42 -21.40 2.03 -18.31
C ASP A 42 -20.03 2.71 -18.32
N PRO A 43 -18.97 2.09 -18.85
CA PRO A 43 -17.63 2.66 -18.85
C PRO A 43 -17.56 4.03 -19.55
N ALA A 44 -18.38 4.26 -20.56
CA ALA A 44 -18.42 5.54 -21.27
C ALA A 44 -18.92 6.66 -20.37
N ALA A 45 -19.90 6.39 -19.49
CA ALA A 45 -20.38 7.34 -18.49
C ALA A 45 -19.31 7.68 -17.45
N LEU A 46 -18.33 6.80 -17.26
CA LEU A 46 -17.17 7.00 -16.41
C LEU A 46 -15.97 7.58 -17.15
N GLY A 47 -16.13 7.92 -18.44
CA GLY A 47 -15.08 8.53 -19.26
C GLY A 47 -14.03 7.52 -19.75
N PHE A 48 -14.36 6.25 -19.87
CA PHE A 48 -13.51 5.24 -20.50
C PHE A 48 -14.01 4.90 -21.90
N THR A 49 -13.09 4.60 -22.80
CA THR A 49 -13.41 3.99 -24.08
C THR A 49 -13.53 2.48 -23.93
N LYS A 50 -14.51 1.87 -24.61
CA LYS A 50 -14.63 0.41 -24.64
C LYS A 50 -13.36 -0.24 -25.17
N ALA A 51 -12.80 0.28 -26.26
CA ALA A 51 -11.58 -0.24 -26.86
C ALA A 51 -10.38 -0.21 -25.89
N GLY A 52 -10.26 0.82 -25.05
CA GLY A 52 -9.19 0.91 -24.05
C GLY A 52 -9.34 -0.13 -22.94
N LEU A 53 -10.57 -0.36 -22.45
CA LEU A 53 -10.81 -1.42 -21.45
C LEU A 53 -10.68 -2.82 -22.05
N ASP A 54 -11.09 -3.02 -23.31
CA ASP A 54 -10.84 -4.27 -24.02
C ASP A 54 -9.33 -4.55 -24.18
N ALA A 55 -8.51 -3.51 -24.39
CA ALA A 55 -7.05 -3.64 -24.46
C ALA A 55 -6.44 -4.01 -23.08
N LEU A 56 -6.95 -3.42 -21.98
CA LEU A 56 -6.56 -3.81 -20.62
C LEU A 56 -6.88 -5.29 -20.38
N ASP A 57 -8.12 -5.72 -20.65
CA ASP A 57 -8.56 -7.11 -20.47
C ASP A 57 -7.73 -8.08 -21.34
N ALA A 58 -7.49 -7.75 -22.60
CA ALA A 58 -6.67 -8.56 -23.50
C ALA A 58 -5.24 -8.73 -22.99
N ARG A 59 -4.62 -7.63 -22.48
CA ARG A 59 -3.26 -7.70 -21.93
C ARG A 59 -3.17 -8.52 -20.64
N MET A 60 -4.19 -8.40 -19.76
CA MET A 60 -4.26 -9.21 -18.55
C MET A 60 -4.47 -10.70 -18.88
N LYS A 61 -5.30 -11.03 -19.86
CA LYS A 61 -5.43 -12.41 -20.37
C LYS A 61 -4.14 -12.94 -20.98
N GLN A 62 -3.45 -12.12 -21.75
CA GLN A 62 -2.19 -12.49 -22.37
C GLN A 62 -1.12 -12.83 -21.32
N SER A 63 -1.06 -12.12 -20.19
CA SER A 63 -0.10 -12.41 -19.11
C SER A 63 -0.28 -13.81 -18.51
N ILE A 64 -1.52 -14.33 -18.53
CA ILE A 64 -1.78 -15.72 -18.08
C ILE A 64 -1.32 -16.71 -19.14
N ALA A 65 -1.59 -16.44 -20.43
CA ALA A 65 -1.11 -17.26 -21.53
C ALA A 65 0.43 -17.30 -21.59
N ASP A 66 1.08 -16.18 -21.31
CA ASP A 66 2.53 -16.05 -21.24
C ASP A 66 3.14 -16.74 -19.99
N GLY A 67 2.32 -17.09 -19.00
CA GLY A 67 2.78 -17.69 -17.75
C GLY A 67 3.33 -16.69 -16.72
N ASP A 68 2.96 -15.42 -16.81
CA ASP A 68 3.32 -14.42 -15.80
C ASP A 68 2.61 -14.67 -14.47
N THR A 69 1.41 -15.23 -14.52
CA THR A 69 0.64 -15.70 -13.36
C THR A 69 -0.35 -16.79 -13.75
N ALA A 70 -0.80 -17.61 -12.81
CA ALA A 70 -1.81 -18.64 -13.06
C ALA A 70 -3.23 -18.07 -13.19
N GLY A 71 -3.50 -16.97 -12.51
CA GLY A 71 -4.79 -16.29 -12.55
C GLY A 71 -4.74 -14.99 -11.75
N MET A 72 -5.76 -14.17 -11.96
CA MET A 72 -5.90 -12.88 -11.29
C MET A 72 -7.37 -12.48 -11.12
N THR A 73 -7.58 -11.57 -10.20
CA THR A 73 -8.73 -10.69 -10.20
C THR A 73 -8.25 -9.24 -10.26
N TYR A 74 -8.96 -8.36 -10.96
CA TYR A 74 -8.72 -6.93 -10.87
C TYR A 74 -10.02 -6.15 -10.90
N ILE A 75 -9.99 -4.97 -10.29
CA ILE A 75 -11.10 -4.02 -10.29
C ILE A 75 -10.59 -2.61 -10.56
N LEU A 76 -11.33 -1.88 -11.40
CA LEU A 76 -11.09 -0.48 -11.72
C LEU A 76 -12.27 0.35 -11.22
N LEU A 77 -11.98 1.35 -10.39
CA LEU A 77 -12.96 2.27 -9.83
C LEU A 77 -12.76 3.67 -10.40
N ARG A 78 -13.85 4.36 -10.68
CA ARG A 78 -13.87 5.78 -10.99
C ARG A 78 -15.17 6.43 -10.52
N HIS A 79 -15.07 7.61 -9.91
CA HIS A 79 -16.22 8.38 -9.43
C HIS A 79 -17.15 7.56 -8.50
N GLY A 80 -16.55 6.73 -7.64
CA GLY A 80 -17.30 5.89 -6.71
C GLY A 80 -18.01 4.71 -7.36
N GLN A 81 -17.73 4.39 -8.62
CA GLN A 81 -18.36 3.32 -9.38
C GLN A 81 -17.33 2.34 -9.94
N VAL A 82 -17.76 1.12 -10.17
CA VAL A 82 -16.97 0.08 -10.83
C VAL A 82 -17.00 0.32 -12.34
N ALA A 83 -15.85 0.60 -12.94
CA ALA A 83 -15.70 0.67 -14.40
C ALA A 83 -15.44 -0.70 -15.03
N ASP A 84 -14.69 -1.55 -14.32
CA ASP A 84 -14.41 -2.92 -14.76
C ASP A 84 -14.08 -3.80 -13.54
N PHE A 85 -14.50 -5.09 -13.58
CA PHE A 85 -14.19 -6.08 -12.57
C PHE A 85 -14.11 -7.47 -13.20
N LYS A 86 -12.94 -8.10 -13.13
CA LYS A 86 -12.66 -9.36 -13.83
C LYS A 86 -12.02 -10.41 -12.91
N ALA A 87 -12.30 -11.67 -13.22
CA ALA A 87 -11.58 -12.84 -12.74
C ALA A 87 -11.11 -13.63 -13.98
N ILE A 88 -9.81 -13.94 -14.05
CA ILE A 88 -9.19 -14.53 -15.24
C ILE A 88 -8.23 -15.65 -14.78
N GLY A 89 -8.20 -16.75 -15.52
CA GLY A 89 -7.30 -17.88 -15.24
C GLY A 89 -7.76 -18.75 -14.09
N ARG A 90 -6.84 -19.23 -13.26
CA ARG A 90 -7.09 -20.24 -12.23
C ARG A 90 -6.80 -19.72 -10.82
N GLN A 91 -7.68 -20.09 -9.88
CA GLN A 91 -7.50 -19.86 -8.45
C GLN A 91 -6.59 -20.93 -7.83
N THR A 92 -6.83 -22.20 -8.16
CA THR A 92 -6.02 -23.36 -7.81
C THR A 92 -5.64 -24.13 -9.08
N ALA A 93 -4.93 -25.25 -8.95
CA ALA A 93 -4.63 -26.08 -10.12
C ALA A 93 -5.90 -26.50 -10.88
N ASP A 94 -6.99 -26.76 -10.17
CA ASP A 94 -8.21 -27.38 -10.70
C ASP A 94 -9.44 -26.44 -10.70
N THR A 95 -9.32 -25.27 -10.07
CA THR A 95 -10.46 -24.34 -9.89
C THR A 95 -10.24 -23.06 -10.66
N PRO A 96 -11.20 -22.59 -11.47
CA PRO A 96 -11.11 -21.29 -12.12
C PRO A 96 -11.09 -20.15 -11.09
N MET A 97 -10.47 -19.03 -11.45
CA MET A 97 -10.49 -17.81 -10.65
C MET A 97 -11.94 -17.27 -10.57
N ALA A 98 -12.35 -16.87 -9.38
CA ALA A 98 -13.65 -16.26 -9.12
C ALA A 98 -13.49 -14.83 -8.59
N LEU A 99 -14.52 -13.99 -8.80
CA LEU A 99 -14.50 -12.58 -8.33
C LEU A 99 -14.37 -12.47 -6.82
N ASP A 100 -14.81 -13.48 -6.09
CA ASP A 100 -14.78 -13.58 -4.64
C ASP A 100 -13.60 -14.41 -4.10
N SER A 101 -12.62 -14.75 -4.95
CA SER A 101 -11.41 -15.43 -4.52
C SER A 101 -10.68 -14.66 -3.43
N ILE A 102 -10.11 -15.37 -2.47
CA ILE A 102 -9.37 -14.83 -1.34
C ILE A 102 -7.87 -15.00 -1.59
N PHE A 103 -7.12 -13.96 -1.30
CA PHE A 103 -5.69 -13.87 -1.56
C PHE A 103 -4.90 -13.59 -0.28
N ARG A 104 -3.65 -14.04 -0.21
CA ARG A 104 -2.68 -13.54 0.76
C ARG A 104 -2.27 -12.15 0.30
N ILE A 105 -2.69 -11.11 1.02
CA ILE A 105 -2.42 -9.74 0.59
C ILE A 105 -1.08 -9.20 1.11
N TYR A 106 -0.41 -9.95 1.97
CA TYR A 106 0.91 -9.60 2.51
C TYR A 106 1.02 -8.10 2.85
N SER A 107 1.96 -7.40 2.25
CA SER A 107 2.24 -6.00 2.58
C SER A 107 1.12 -5.01 2.24
N MET A 108 0.09 -5.43 1.52
CA MET A 108 -1.14 -4.65 1.44
C MET A 108 -1.91 -4.60 2.78
N SER A 109 -1.49 -5.37 3.80
CA SER A 109 -1.94 -5.22 5.19
C SER A 109 -1.52 -3.88 5.81
N LYS A 110 -0.38 -3.32 5.38
CA LYS A 110 0.22 -2.12 5.98
C LYS A 110 -0.69 -0.89 6.00
N PRO A 111 -1.32 -0.50 4.87
CA PRO A 111 -2.24 0.62 4.88
C PRO A 111 -3.45 0.43 5.82
N ILE A 112 -3.93 -0.82 5.94
CA ILE A 112 -5.05 -1.14 6.84
C ILE A 112 -4.64 -0.96 8.31
N THR A 113 -3.42 -1.42 8.66
CA THR A 113 -2.82 -1.19 9.99
C THR A 113 -2.61 0.30 10.24
N GLY A 114 -2.12 1.03 9.23
CA GLY A 114 -1.95 2.49 9.28
C GLY A 114 -3.25 3.23 9.58
N VAL A 115 -4.39 2.79 8.99
CA VAL A 115 -5.71 3.36 9.30
C VAL A 115 -6.07 3.15 10.78
N ALA A 116 -5.81 1.96 11.35
CA ALA A 116 -6.03 1.72 12.78
C ALA A 116 -5.16 2.62 13.66
N MET A 117 -3.88 2.81 13.30
CA MET A 117 -3.01 3.76 13.97
C MET A 117 -3.55 5.19 13.91
N MET A 118 -4.03 5.63 12.74
CA MET A 118 -4.58 6.97 12.58
C MET A 118 -5.89 7.19 13.34
N GLN A 119 -6.73 6.17 13.52
CA GLN A 119 -7.88 6.25 14.42
C GLN A 119 -7.47 6.53 15.87
N LEU A 120 -6.40 5.88 16.34
CA LEU A 120 -5.84 6.13 17.67
C LEU A 120 -5.16 7.51 17.76
N TYR A 121 -4.54 8.00 16.68
CA TYR A 121 -4.06 9.36 16.56
C TYR A 121 -5.19 10.39 16.71
N GLU A 122 -6.32 10.19 16.01
CA GLU A 122 -7.49 11.05 16.11
C GLU A 122 -8.11 11.07 17.51
N GLN A 123 -7.93 10.00 18.28
CA GLN A 123 -8.32 9.89 19.69
C GLN A 123 -7.30 10.53 20.65
N GLY A 124 -6.18 11.08 20.13
CA GLY A 124 -5.12 11.68 20.95
C GLY A 124 -4.28 10.68 21.74
N LYS A 125 -4.32 9.39 21.39
CA LYS A 125 -3.56 8.35 22.07
C LYS A 125 -2.05 8.44 21.82
N TRP A 126 -1.63 9.07 20.73
CA TRP A 126 -0.25 9.30 20.35
C TRP A 126 -0.12 10.53 19.44
N GLN A 127 1.10 11.06 19.29
CA GLN A 127 1.42 12.16 18.39
C GLN A 127 2.55 11.77 17.44
N LEU A 128 2.61 12.40 16.26
CA LEU A 128 3.59 12.07 15.21
C LEU A 128 5.05 12.15 15.70
N ASP A 129 5.36 13.13 16.50
CA ASP A 129 6.72 13.38 16.95
C ASP A 129 6.99 12.85 18.38
N ASP A 130 6.05 12.10 18.95
CA ASP A 130 6.30 11.31 20.15
C ASP A 130 7.44 10.31 19.90
N PRO A 131 8.41 10.15 20.81
CA PRO A 131 9.33 9.04 20.74
C PRO A 131 8.57 7.73 20.89
N ILE A 132 8.91 6.72 20.07
CA ILE A 132 8.24 5.40 20.11
C ILE A 132 8.33 4.76 21.49
N THR A 133 9.40 5.04 22.25
CA THR A 133 9.63 4.54 23.60
C THR A 133 8.62 5.04 24.63
N LYS A 134 7.92 6.14 24.34
CA LYS A 134 6.79 6.61 25.16
C LYS A 134 5.63 5.61 25.14
N HIS A 135 5.43 4.94 24.02
CA HIS A 135 4.32 4.02 23.80
C HIS A 135 4.75 2.55 23.83
N ALA A 136 6.02 2.28 23.51
CA ALA A 136 6.67 0.97 23.56
C ALA A 136 8.00 1.06 24.34
N PRO A 137 7.96 1.17 25.69
CA PRO A 137 9.17 1.27 26.52
C PRO A 137 10.10 0.06 26.37
N GLU A 138 9.61 -1.07 25.86
CA GLU A 138 10.39 -2.26 25.53
C GLU A 138 11.49 -1.96 24.49
N LEU A 139 11.33 -0.91 23.69
CA LEU A 139 12.29 -0.45 22.70
C LEU A 139 13.28 0.59 23.25
N ALA A 140 13.20 0.89 24.55
CA ALA A 140 14.17 1.79 25.19
C ALA A 140 15.57 1.15 25.20
N GLY A 141 16.59 1.95 24.87
CA GLY A 141 17.98 1.50 24.89
C GLY A 141 18.42 0.74 23.64
N LEU A 142 17.59 0.66 22.59
CA LEU A 142 18.04 0.13 21.30
C LEU A 142 19.29 0.86 20.83
N LYS A 143 20.25 0.07 20.35
CA LYS A 143 21.48 0.53 19.71
C LYS A 143 21.33 0.44 18.21
N GLU A 144 22.23 1.08 17.46
CA GLU A 144 22.32 0.98 16.01
C GLU A 144 23.65 0.37 15.57
N LEU A 145 23.67 -0.25 14.40
CA LEU A 145 24.90 -0.74 13.78
C LEU A 145 25.79 0.44 13.38
N THR A 146 27.09 0.28 13.55
CA THR A 146 28.07 1.17 12.93
C THR A 146 28.49 0.62 11.57
N TRP A 147 28.75 1.51 10.62
CA TRP A 147 29.06 1.16 9.23
C TRP A 147 30.41 1.76 8.85
N ASP A 148 31.22 0.98 8.13
CA ASP A 148 32.46 1.45 7.55
C ASP A 148 32.21 2.27 6.26
N LYS A 149 33.30 2.79 5.65
CA LYS A 149 33.27 3.56 4.40
C LYS A 149 32.76 2.77 3.18
N ASP A 150 32.84 1.44 3.24
CA ASP A 150 32.42 0.52 2.18
C ASP A 150 30.96 0.03 2.37
N GLY A 151 30.28 0.53 3.41
CA GLY A 151 28.89 0.20 3.73
C GLY A 151 28.73 -1.19 4.34
N LYS A 152 29.76 -1.70 5.00
CA LYS A 152 29.72 -2.94 5.78
C LYS A 152 29.57 -2.64 7.25
N ALA A 153 28.81 -3.46 7.97
CA ALA A 153 28.74 -3.36 9.43
C ALA A 153 30.11 -3.60 10.06
N VAL A 154 30.52 -2.73 10.98
CA VAL A 154 31.79 -2.86 11.69
C VAL A 154 31.65 -3.96 12.73
N LEU A 155 32.62 -4.89 12.73
CA LEU A 155 32.72 -5.95 13.72
C LEU A 155 34.01 -5.75 14.53
N ASP A 156 33.97 -6.12 15.80
CA ASP A 156 35.18 -6.17 16.65
C ASP A 156 36.04 -7.40 16.36
N ALA A 157 37.11 -7.63 17.11
CA ALA A 157 38.05 -8.73 16.92
C ALA A 157 37.40 -10.13 17.09
N ASP A 158 36.31 -10.20 17.83
CA ASP A 158 35.58 -11.45 18.12
C ASP A 158 34.43 -11.65 17.11
N GLY A 159 34.25 -10.74 16.13
CA GLY A 159 33.19 -10.78 15.14
C GLY A 159 31.84 -10.25 15.67
N THR A 160 31.81 -9.60 16.83
CA THR A 160 30.61 -9.00 17.40
C THR A 160 30.37 -7.62 16.75
N PRO A 161 29.10 -7.28 16.41
CA PRO A 161 28.80 -5.95 15.87
C PRO A 161 29.16 -4.81 16.82
N VAL A 162 29.88 -3.83 16.31
CA VAL A 162 30.13 -2.57 17.01
C VAL A 162 28.88 -1.71 16.93
N LEU A 163 28.33 -1.36 18.09
CA LEU A 163 27.06 -0.64 18.19
C LEU A 163 27.27 0.79 18.72
N ALA A 164 26.48 1.71 18.18
CA ALA A 164 26.38 3.09 18.66
C ALA A 164 25.03 3.32 19.37
N THR A 165 24.96 4.39 20.15
CA THR A 165 23.70 4.87 20.71
C THR A 165 23.12 5.89 19.73
N PRO A 166 21.87 5.72 19.25
CA PRO A 166 21.22 6.74 18.45
C PRO A 166 21.20 8.09 19.19
N LYS A 167 21.37 9.18 18.44
CA LYS A 167 21.34 10.55 19.00
C LYS A 167 19.98 10.89 19.58
N LYS A 168 18.92 10.34 18.99
CA LYS A 168 17.53 10.50 19.45
C LYS A 168 16.78 9.19 19.24
N PRO A 169 15.83 8.87 20.13
CA PRO A 169 14.94 7.74 19.88
C PRO A 169 14.10 7.99 18.61
N ALA A 170 13.77 6.93 17.89
CA ALA A 170 12.87 7.02 16.75
C ALA A 170 11.50 7.58 17.16
N THR A 171 10.88 8.36 16.29
CA THR A 171 9.53 8.90 16.49
C THR A 171 8.44 8.03 15.87
N MET A 172 7.19 8.24 16.29
CA MET A 172 6.02 7.59 15.69
C MET A 172 5.90 7.89 14.19
N ARG A 173 6.21 9.12 13.75
CA ARG A 173 6.31 9.50 12.34
C ARG A 173 7.32 8.64 11.59
N GLN A 174 8.50 8.47 12.15
CA GLN A 174 9.57 7.67 11.57
C GLN A 174 9.23 6.18 11.53
N LEU A 175 8.50 5.68 12.54
CA LEU A 175 7.96 4.32 12.53
C LEU A 175 7.00 4.12 11.36
N MET A 176 6.00 4.99 11.20
CA MET A 176 4.99 4.88 10.15
C MET A 176 5.52 5.20 8.74
N SER A 177 6.69 5.80 8.62
CA SER A 177 7.31 6.14 7.33
C SER A 177 8.52 5.28 6.97
N HIS A 178 8.78 4.19 7.69
CA HIS A 178 9.95 3.31 7.49
C HIS A 178 11.31 4.02 7.59
N THR A 179 11.41 5.07 8.40
CA THR A 179 12.67 5.78 8.66
C THR A 179 13.18 5.61 10.10
N ALA A 180 12.57 4.71 10.87
CA ALA A 180 12.96 4.44 12.26
C ALA A 180 14.21 3.55 12.41
N GLY A 181 14.74 2.99 11.30
CA GLY A 181 15.98 2.22 11.31
C GLY A 181 15.83 0.72 11.63
N PHE A 182 14.63 0.17 11.78
CA PHE A 182 14.43 -1.25 12.07
C PHE A 182 14.82 -2.15 10.88
N ALA A 183 15.25 -3.39 11.17
CA ALA A 183 15.46 -4.46 10.22
C ALA A 183 14.14 -5.16 9.84
N TYR A 184 14.17 -6.04 8.83
CA TYR A 184 13.03 -6.88 8.43
C TYR A 184 13.41 -8.33 8.12
N GLY A 185 14.70 -8.60 7.92
CA GLY A 185 15.19 -9.93 7.57
C GLY A 185 14.85 -10.40 6.15
N LEU A 186 14.28 -9.55 5.29
CA LEU A 186 13.92 -9.90 3.91
C LEU A 186 15.14 -9.96 2.99
N SER A 187 16.15 -9.16 3.25
CA SER A 187 17.39 -9.07 2.49
C SER A 187 18.52 -8.56 3.39
N GLY A 188 19.74 -8.56 2.87
CA GLY A 188 20.93 -8.10 3.60
C GLY A 188 21.55 -9.20 4.49
N ASP A 189 22.88 -9.18 4.55
CA ASP A 189 23.68 -10.08 5.38
C ASP A 189 24.29 -9.36 6.59
N ASP A 190 23.80 -8.15 6.87
CA ASP A 190 24.18 -7.42 8.05
C ASP A 190 23.69 -8.12 9.34
N PRO A 191 24.33 -7.85 10.48
CA PRO A 191 24.00 -8.51 11.73
C PRO A 191 22.56 -8.36 12.19
N ALA A 192 21.89 -7.22 11.90
CA ALA A 192 20.52 -6.98 12.33
C ALA A 192 19.53 -7.80 11.52
N ASN A 193 19.64 -7.81 10.18
CA ASN A 193 18.78 -8.65 9.32
C ASN A 193 19.05 -10.15 9.56
N LYS A 194 20.30 -10.54 9.81
CA LYS A 194 20.64 -11.91 10.18
C LYS A 194 19.98 -12.30 11.51
N ALA A 195 20.13 -11.50 12.55
CA ALA A 195 19.50 -11.73 13.85
C ALA A 195 17.97 -11.82 13.76
N PHE A 196 17.36 -10.99 12.89
CA PHE A 196 15.92 -11.01 12.63
C PHE A 196 15.45 -12.37 12.08
N ARG A 197 16.21 -12.94 11.13
CA ARG A 197 15.94 -14.27 10.55
C ARG A 197 16.19 -15.39 11.55
N ASP A 198 17.34 -15.37 12.21
CA ASP A 198 17.78 -16.41 13.15
C ASP A 198 16.80 -16.53 14.33
N GLN A 199 16.30 -15.41 14.85
CA GLN A 199 15.31 -15.38 15.92
C GLN A 199 13.88 -15.67 15.41
N ARG A 200 13.68 -15.80 14.10
CA ARG A 200 12.36 -16.06 13.49
C ARG A 200 11.31 -15.07 14.01
N VAL A 201 11.59 -13.77 13.92
CA VAL A 201 10.77 -12.72 14.54
C VAL A 201 9.31 -12.80 14.09
N LEU A 202 9.04 -12.92 12.78
CA LEU A 202 7.69 -13.08 12.27
C LEU A 202 7.07 -14.47 12.47
N GLY A 203 7.83 -15.41 13.01
CA GLY A 203 7.35 -16.71 13.46
C GLY A 203 6.97 -16.75 14.95
N SER A 204 6.91 -15.61 15.62
CA SER A 204 6.46 -15.49 17.00
C SER A 204 5.00 -15.87 17.15
N SER A 205 4.63 -16.36 18.34
CA SER A 205 3.27 -16.83 18.64
C SER A 205 2.27 -15.67 18.87
N ASN A 206 2.78 -14.50 19.25
CA ASN A 206 1.99 -13.30 19.50
C ASN A 206 2.85 -12.04 19.38
N LEU A 207 2.21 -10.87 19.45
CA LEU A 207 2.87 -9.58 19.30
C LEU A 207 3.83 -9.25 20.45
N ASP A 208 3.57 -9.72 21.68
CA ASP A 208 4.47 -9.49 22.82
C ASP A 208 5.79 -10.25 22.67
N GLU A 209 5.73 -11.53 22.24
CA GLU A 209 6.92 -12.31 21.91
C GLU A 209 7.70 -11.67 20.75
N MET A 210 7.01 -11.21 19.73
CA MET A 210 7.62 -10.50 18.61
C MET A 210 8.35 -9.26 19.08
N MET A 211 7.74 -8.42 19.92
CA MET A 211 8.36 -7.21 20.46
C MET A 211 9.58 -7.52 21.32
N LYS A 212 9.52 -8.56 22.15
CA LYS A 212 10.67 -9.03 22.94
C LYS A 212 11.87 -9.40 22.04
N LYS A 213 11.63 -10.07 20.91
CA LYS A 213 12.69 -10.39 19.94
C LYS A 213 13.22 -9.12 19.26
N ILE A 214 12.34 -8.22 18.82
CA ILE A 214 12.73 -6.98 18.16
C ILE A 214 13.59 -6.11 19.10
N SER A 215 13.26 -6.03 20.39
CA SER A 215 14.00 -5.22 21.36
C SER A 215 15.45 -5.71 21.61
N ALA A 216 15.79 -6.92 21.16
CA ALA A 216 17.14 -7.46 21.23
C ALA A 216 17.94 -7.30 19.92
N ILE A 217 17.35 -6.73 18.87
CA ILE A 217 17.97 -6.55 17.56
C ILE A 217 18.34 -5.08 17.38
N PRO A 218 19.60 -4.76 17.02
CA PRO A 218 19.99 -3.37 16.81
C PRO A 218 19.26 -2.77 15.59
N LEU A 219 19.12 -1.46 15.59
CA LEU A 219 18.69 -0.71 14.41
C LEU A 219 19.76 -0.80 13.32
N LEU A 220 19.34 -0.77 12.08
CA LEU A 220 20.24 -0.69 10.92
C LEU A 220 20.93 0.67 10.85
N TYR A 221 20.20 1.75 11.16
CA TYR A 221 20.63 3.12 10.93
C TYR A 221 20.08 4.04 12.01
N GLU A 222 20.76 5.18 12.20
CA GLU A 222 20.26 6.32 12.97
C GLU A 222 18.84 6.68 12.49
N PRO A 223 17.84 6.76 13.37
CA PRO A 223 16.48 7.13 13.01
C PRO A 223 16.39 8.45 12.24
N GLY A 224 15.66 8.45 11.12
CA GLY A 224 15.46 9.61 10.27
C GLY A 224 16.54 9.82 9.19
N THR A 225 17.60 9.02 9.14
CA THR A 225 18.69 9.22 8.18
C THR A 225 18.52 8.47 6.86
N ARG A 226 17.76 7.38 6.87
CA ARG A 226 17.49 6.54 5.68
C ARG A 226 16.06 6.00 5.71
N TRP A 227 15.50 5.81 4.52
CA TRP A 227 14.32 4.98 4.36
C TRP A 227 14.76 3.52 4.23
N SER A 228 14.21 2.65 5.06
CA SER A 228 14.50 1.22 5.02
C SER A 228 13.22 0.43 5.30
N TYR A 229 12.80 -0.37 4.32
CA TYR A 229 11.63 -1.23 4.49
C TYR A 229 11.82 -2.18 5.66
N SER A 230 10.90 -2.18 6.61
CA SER A 230 11.16 -2.74 7.94
C SER A 230 9.95 -3.37 8.60
N VAL A 231 10.18 -4.00 9.75
CA VAL A 231 9.15 -4.56 10.64
C VAL A 231 8.27 -3.48 11.31
N ALA A 232 8.45 -2.23 10.96
CA ALA A 232 7.79 -1.08 11.59
C ALA A 232 6.26 -1.22 11.68
N VAL A 233 5.62 -1.81 10.67
CA VAL A 233 4.15 -1.94 10.68
C VAL A 233 3.66 -3.13 11.53
N ASP A 234 4.50 -4.10 11.77
CA ASP A 234 4.25 -5.13 12.78
C ASP A 234 4.31 -4.55 14.19
N ILE A 235 5.26 -3.62 14.44
CA ILE A 235 5.33 -2.82 15.68
C ILE A 235 4.07 -1.94 15.82
N GLN A 236 3.57 -1.36 14.72
CA GLN A 236 2.30 -0.63 14.73
C GLN A 236 1.13 -1.53 15.16
N GLY A 237 1.05 -2.78 14.67
CA GLY A 237 0.06 -3.75 15.12
C GLY A 237 0.10 -3.98 16.64
N TYR A 238 1.31 -4.13 17.19
CA TYR A 238 1.51 -4.17 18.65
C TYR A 238 1.03 -2.88 19.33
N LEU A 239 1.35 -1.72 18.78
CA LEU A 239 0.91 -0.44 19.33
C LEU A 239 -0.60 -0.27 19.29
N VAL A 240 -1.28 -0.74 18.22
CA VAL A 240 -2.74 -0.76 18.16
C VAL A 240 -3.30 -1.58 19.33
N GLN A 241 -2.77 -2.79 19.56
CA GLN A 241 -3.19 -3.63 20.69
C GLN A 241 -2.97 -2.93 22.04
N LYS A 242 -1.79 -2.38 22.24
CA LYS A 242 -1.39 -1.74 23.52
C LYS A 242 -2.18 -0.46 23.82
N LEU A 243 -2.35 0.41 22.83
CA LEU A 243 -3.03 1.70 23.00
C LEU A 243 -4.56 1.58 23.09
N SER A 244 -5.14 0.57 22.43
CA SER A 244 -6.57 0.32 22.46
C SER A 244 -7.01 -0.59 23.61
N GLY A 245 -6.12 -1.43 24.14
CA GLY A 245 -6.44 -2.48 25.10
C GLY A 245 -7.24 -3.66 24.50
N GLN A 246 -7.32 -3.75 23.17
CA GLN A 246 -8.00 -4.83 22.44
C GLN A 246 -6.96 -5.67 21.69
N LYS A 247 -7.23 -6.95 21.43
CA LYS A 247 -6.41 -7.72 20.48
C LYS A 247 -6.40 -7.02 19.14
N PHE A 248 -5.27 -7.06 18.45
CA PHE A 248 -5.10 -6.32 17.20
C PHE A 248 -6.13 -6.71 16.13
N GLY A 249 -6.34 -8.02 15.92
CA GLY A 249 -7.34 -8.50 14.97
C GLY A 249 -8.76 -8.12 15.33
N ASP A 250 -9.11 -8.13 16.61
CA ASP A 250 -10.42 -7.69 17.09
C ASP A 250 -10.62 -6.19 16.88
N TYR A 251 -9.58 -5.39 17.12
CA TYR A 251 -9.61 -3.95 16.83
C TYR A 251 -9.84 -3.69 15.33
N LEU A 252 -9.05 -4.33 14.44
CA LEU A 252 -9.24 -4.19 13.00
C LEU A 252 -10.66 -4.56 12.58
N LYS A 253 -11.18 -5.67 13.06
CA LYS A 253 -12.52 -6.13 12.75
C LYS A 253 -13.60 -5.15 13.22
N ALA A 254 -13.48 -4.65 14.44
CA ALA A 254 -14.49 -3.77 15.02
C ALA A 254 -14.45 -2.35 14.46
N HIS A 255 -13.27 -1.82 14.16
CA HIS A 255 -13.09 -0.39 13.88
C HIS A 255 -12.66 -0.07 12.44
N VAL A 256 -12.11 -1.04 11.70
CA VAL A 256 -11.61 -0.82 10.34
C VAL A 256 -12.35 -1.69 9.34
N THR A 257 -12.08 -3.01 9.32
CA THR A 257 -12.58 -3.90 8.26
C THR A 257 -14.10 -4.09 8.31
N GLY A 258 -14.67 -4.24 9.49
CA GLY A 258 -16.13 -4.37 9.67
C GLY A 258 -16.90 -3.12 9.22
N PRO A 259 -16.58 -1.92 9.74
CA PRO A 259 -17.24 -0.68 9.30
C PRO A 259 -17.08 -0.38 7.80
N ILE A 260 -15.93 -0.71 7.19
CA ILE A 260 -15.70 -0.58 5.74
C ILE A 260 -16.50 -1.63 4.96
N GLY A 261 -16.84 -2.76 5.58
CA GLY A 261 -17.51 -3.89 4.94
C GLY A 261 -16.55 -4.83 4.21
N MET A 262 -15.32 -4.95 4.70
CA MET A 262 -14.28 -5.87 4.23
C MET A 262 -14.45 -7.23 4.92
N THR A 263 -15.44 -8.00 4.47
CA THR A 263 -15.89 -9.21 5.17
C THR A 263 -14.95 -10.41 5.00
N ASP A 264 -14.12 -10.42 3.97
CA ASP A 264 -13.13 -11.47 3.68
C ASP A 264 -11.74 -11.15 4.24
N THR A 265 -11.55 -9.95 4.80
CA THR A 265 -10.25 -9.49 5.29
C THR A 265 -10.04 -9.87 6.75
N ALA A 266 -9.07 -10.76 6.99
CA ALA A 266 -8.76 -11.29 8.31
C ALA A 266 -7.32 -11.82 8.36
N PHE A 267 -6.81 -12.17 9.56
CA PHE A 267 -5.47 -12.76 9.71
C PHE A 267 -5.40 -14.23 9.31
N TYR A 268 -6.52 -14.90 9.15
CA TYR A 268 -6.56 -16.29 8.68
C TYR A 268 -7.85 -16.57 7.90
N VAL A 269 -7.79 -17.61 7.07
CA VAL A 269 -8.94 -18.11 6.31
C VAL A 269 -9.67 -19.15 7.14
N THR A 270 -10.94 -18.92 7.41
CA THR A 270 -11.81 -19.86 8.12
C THR A 270 -12.15 -21.08 7.25
N PRO A 271 -12.47 -22.25 7.84
CA PRO A 271 -12.76 -23.47 7.08
C PRO A 271 -13.85 -23.31 6.01
N ASP A 272 -14.88 -22.52 6.27
CA ASP A 272 -16.00 -22.23 5.35
C ASP A 272 -15.57 -21.40 4.13
N ARG A 273 -14.44 -20.69 4.21
CA ARG A 273 -13.89 -19.84 3.14
C ARG A 273 -12.73 -20.50 2.39
N LYS A 274 -12.26 -21.66 2.85
CA LYS A 274 -11.07 -22.32 2.29
C LYS A 274 -11.20 -22.61 0.79
N ALA A 275 -12.39 -22.98 0.31
CA ALA A 275 -12.65 -23.23 -1.10
C ALA A 275 -12.42 -22.00 -2.01
N ARG A 276 -12.40 -20.80 -1.44
CA ARG A 276 -12.15 -19.53 -2.15
C ARG A 276 -10.69 -19.08 -2.07
N PHE A 277 -9.83 -19.79 -1.33
CA PHE A 277 -8.46 -19.39 -1.07
C PHE A 277 -7.53 -19.80 -2.22
N ALA A 278 -6.88 -18.81 -2.83
CA ALA A 278 -6.04 -19.03 -4.00
C ALA A 278 -4.70 -19.71 -3.66
N ASP A 279 -4.27 -20.62 -4.53
CA ASP A 279 -2.94 -21.20 -4.48
C ASP A 279 -1.85 -20.16 -4.80
N VAL A 280 -0.67 -20.34 -4.19
CA VAL A 280 0.52 -19.57 -4.53
C VAL A 280 1.29 -20.32 -5.61
N TYR A 281 1.82 -19.57 -6.56
CA TYR A 281 2.64 -20.11 -7.66
C TYR A 281 4.01 -19.44 -7.67
N HIS A 282 4.97 -20.11 -8.32
CA HIS A 282 6.26 -19.52 -8.71
C HIS A 282 6.61 -19.95 -10.12
N TRP A 283 7.49 -19.18 -10.76
CA TRP A 283 8.06 -19.59 -12.03
C TRP A 283 9.24 -20.52 -11.81
N ASP A 284 9.10 -21.78 -12.22
CA ASP A 284 10.22 -22.74 -12.23
C ASP A 284 11.06 -22.49 -13.48
N ARG A 285 12.27 -21.98 -13.29
CA ARG A 285 13.20 -21.65 -14.39
C ARG A 285 13.72 -22.89 -15.11
N GLN A 286 13.83 -24.04 -14.42
CA GLN A 286 14.32 -25.28 -15.02
C GLN A 286 13.26 -25.91 -15.93
N GLN A 287 12.01 -25.85 -15.50
CA GLN A 287 10.87 -26.41 -16.23
C GLN A 287 10.20 -25.39 -17.16
N SER A 288 10.60 -24.10 -17.10
CA SER A 288 10.01 -22.97 -17.84
C SER A 288 8.47 -22.96 -17.73
N LYS A 289 7.94 -23.14 -16.51
CA LYS A 289 6.50 -23.15 -16.26
C LYS A 289 6.15 -22.68 -14.85
N LEU A 290 4.87 -22.36 -14.66
CA LEU A 290 4.30 -22.12 -13.33
C LEU A 290 4.12 -23.43 -12.55
N VAL A 291 4.56 -23.42 -11.31
CA VAL A 291 4.42 -24.52 -10.36
C VAL A 291 3.74 -24.02 -9.09
N VAL A 292 2.86 -24.83 -8.53
CA VAL A 292 2.21 -24.55 -7.24
C VAL A 292 3.28 -24.51 -6.15
N ASN A 293 3.28 -23.42 -5.38
CA ASN A 293 4.18 -23.18 -4.25
C ASN A 293 3.39 -22.78 -2.99
N THR A 294 2.17 -23.28 -2.89
CA THR A 294 1.34 -23.01 -1.71
C THR A 294 2.01 -23.64 -0.49
N PRO A 295 2.33 -22.82 0.54
CA PRO A 295 2.86 -23.36 1.77
C PRO A 295 1.90 -24.42 2.35
N PRO A 296 2.43 -25.54 2.87
CA PRO A 296 1.58 -26.57 3.46
C PRO A 296 0.79 -25.97 4.65
N PRO A 297 -0.43 -26.45 4.89
CA PRO A 297 -1.18 -26.07 6.08
C PRO A 297 -0.39 -26.46 7.33
N GLY A 298 -0.36 -25.58 8.31
CA GLY A 298 0.39 -25.82 9.55
C GLY A 298 0.44 -24.58 10.43
N ARG A 299 1.12 -24.75 11.57
CA ARG A 299 1.27 -23.68 12.55
C ARG A 299 1.92 -22.43 11.93
N GLY A 300 1.23 -21.30 12.08
CA GLY A 300 1.67 -20.01 11.52
C GLY A 300 1.28 -19.78 10.05
N GLY A 301 0.65 -20.76 9.37
CA GLY A 301 0.08 -20.60 8.04
C GLY A 301 -1.18 -19.71 8.04
N PHE A 302 -1.63 -19.32 6.85
CA PHE A 302 -2.83 -18.44 6.71
C PHE A 302 -4.17 -19.17 7.01
N GLU A 303 -4.13 -20.44 7.33
CA GLU A 303 -5.30 -21.21 7.80
C GLU A 303 -5.23 -21.49 9.32
N ASP A 304 -4.18 -21.03 10.00
CA ASP A 304 -3.99 -21.22 11.43
C ASP A 304 -4.55 -20.00 12.21
N PRO A 305 -5.61 -20.18 13.03
CA PRO A 305 -6.17 -19.08 13.82
C PRO A 305 -5.22 -18.58 14.93
N ALA A 306 -4.18 -19.36 15.26
CA ALA A 306 -3.18 -19.02 16.28
C ALA A 306 -1.92 -18.37 15.69
N ARG A 307 -1.93 -18.03 14.40
CA ARG A 307 -0.80 -17.34 13.77
C ARG A 307 -0.60 -15.94 14.33
N LEU A 308 0.63 -15.42 14.19
CA LEU A 308 0.93 -14.03 14.53
C LEU A 308 0.03 -13.08 13.71
N GLU A 309 -0.65 -12.18 14.41
CA GLU A 309 -1.40 -11.07 13.80
C GLU A 309 -0.41 -9.99 13.30
N SER A 310 0.33 -10.31 12.23
CA SER A 310 1.34 -9.42 11.65
C SER A 310 0.69 -8.22 10.96
N GLY A 311 0.89 -7.03 11.50
CA GLY A 311 0.40 -5.78 10.88
C GLY A 311 1.05 -5.48 9.55
N GLY A 312 2.29 -5.94 9.38
CA GLY A 312 3.08 -5.73 8.17
C GLY A 312 2.74 -6.65 7.00
N GLY A 313 2.06 -7.80 7.25
CA GLY A 313 1.85 -8.77 6.16
C GLY A 313 0.92 -9.93 6.46
N GLY A 314 0.17 -9.88 7.55
CA GLY A 314 -0.59 -11.01 8.05
C GLY A 314 -1.98 -11.23 7.47
N LEU A 315 -2.54 -10.25 6.75
CA LEU A 315 -3.92 -10.32 6.29
C LEU A 315 -4.08 -11.13 5.00
N VAL A 316 -5.23 -11.77 4.89
CA VAL A 316 -5.85 -12.20 3.65
C VAL A 316 -6.99 -11.25 3.30
N GLY A 317 -7.47 -11.28 2.05
CA GLY A 317 -8.60 -10.48 1.61
C GLY A 317 -8.97 -10.76 0.17
N SER A 318 -10.12 -10.24 -0.24
CA SER A 318 -10.59 -10.29 -1.64
C SER A 318 -10.36 -8.94 -2.34
N THR A 319 -10.40 -8.96 -3.67
CA THR A 319 -10.36 -7.74 -4.49
C THR A 319 -11.51 -6.81 -4.16
N HIS A 320 -12.68 -7.37 -3.93
CA HIS A 320 -13.88 -6.66 -3.47
C HIS A 320 -13.63 -5.86 -2.19
N ASP A 321 -13.06 -6.50 -1.17
CA ASP A 321 -12.77 -5.84 0.10
C ASP A 321 -11.78 -4.70 -0.04
N TYR A 322 -10.70 -4.95 -0.80
CA TYR A 322 -9.67 -3.94 -0.98
C TYR A 322 -10.13 -2.75 -1.84
N ALA A 323 -11.05 -2.99 -2.78
CA ALA A 323 -11.73 -1.91 -3.52
C ALA A 323 -12.52 -0.99 -2.59
N ARG A 324 -13.21 -1.55 -1.58
CA ARG A 324 -13.90 -0.76 -0.55
C ARG A 324 -12.93 0.09 0.26
N PHE A 325 -11.79 -0.47 0.63
CA PHE A 325 -10.72 0.27 1.29
C PHE A 325 -10.22 1.43 0.40
N CYS A 326 -9.93 1.17 -0.87
CA CYS A 326 -9.49 2.21 -1.81
C CYS A 326 -10.55 3.32 -1.98
N GLN A 327 -11.81 2.95 -2.08
CA GLN A 327 -12.90 3.94 -2.18
C GLN A 327 -13.03 4.77 -0.89
N MET A 328 -12.93 4.15 0.28
CA MET A 328 -12.91 4.86 1.56
C MET A 328 -11.79 5.92 1.58
N MET A 329 -10.62 5.57 1.09
CA MET A 329 -9.50 6.51 1.01
C MET A 329 -9.74 7.64 0.00
N LEU A 330 -10.28 7.35 -1.20
CA LEU A 330 -10.70 8.36 -2.19
C LEU A 330 -11.75 9.32 -1.63
N ASP A 331 -12.68 8.80 -0.82
CA ASP A 331 -13.75 9.55 -0.17
C ASP A 331 -13.30 10.21 1.13
N LYS A 332 -11.97 10.38 1.27
CA LYS A 332 -11.37 11.10 2.40
C LYS A 332 -11.86 10.54 3.76
N GLY A 333 -11.84 9.22 3.86
CA GLY A 333 -12.14 8.50 5.08
C GLY A 333 -13.62 8.18 5.31
N VAL A 334 -14.47 8.24 4.30
CA VAL A 334 -15.90 7.88 4.39
C VAL A 334 -16.21 6.73 3.44
N ILE A 335 -17.04 5.79 3.87
CA ILE A 335 -17.63 4.76 3.02
C ILE A 335 -19.00 4.36 3.55
N ALA A 336 -19.98 4.18 2.67
CA ALA A 336 -21.36 3.80 3.04
C ALA A 336 -21.94 4.69 4.16
N GLY A 337 -21.72 6.01 4.06
CA GLY A 337 -22.16 6.99 5.06
C GLY A 337 -21.40 6.93 6.40
N LYS A 338 -20.49 5.99 6.59
CA LYS A 338 -19.69 5.83 7.82
C LYS A 338 -18.35 6.53 7.69
N ARG A 339 -17.99 7.33 8.69
CA ARG A 339 -16.65 7.91 8.80
C ARG A 339 -15.72 6.95 9.50
N ILE A 340 -14.64 6.58 8.79
CA ILE A 340 -13.56 5.71 9.27
C ILE A 340 -12.38 6.56 9.75
N LEU A 341 -12.02 7.60 8.99
CA LEU A 341 -10.99 8.60 9.31
C LEU A 341 -11.49 10.00 8.99
N LYS A 342 -10.91 10.99 9.64
CA LYS A 342 -11.07 12.40 9.24
C LYS A 342 -10.34 12.66 7.93
N PRO A 343 -10.80 13.64 7.10
CA PRO A 343 -10.12 14.02 5.86
C PRO A 343 -8.65 14.42 6.08
N GLU A 344 -8.37 15.09 7.20
CA GLU A 344 -7.04 15.55 7.58
C GLU A 344 -6.10 14.37 7.84
N SER A 345 -6.60 13.29 8.43
CA SER A 345 -5.82 12.07 8.67
C SER A 345 -5.49 11.35 7.36
N VAL A 346 -6.44 11.28 6.42
CA VAL A 346 -6.18 10.74 5.09
C VAL A 346 -5.13 11.58 4.36
N ALA A 347 -5.25 12.91 4.38
CA ALA A 347 -4.27 13.82 3.80
C ALA A 347 -2.89 13.64 4.45
N LEU A 348 -2.86 13.47 5.78
CA LEU A 348 -1.63 13.23 6.51
C LEU A 348 -0.95 11.91 6.11
N MET A 349 -1.74 10.84 5.91
CA MET A 349 -1.19 9.54 5.47
C MET A 349 -0.58 9.58 4.07
N THR A 350 -1.08 10.43 3.20
CA THR A 350 -0.78 10.45 1.76
C THR A 350 0.12 11.60 1.31
N GLN A 351 0.81 12.25 2.25
CA GLN A 351 1.83 13.26 1.95
C GLN A 351 3.24 12.75 2.23
N ASN A 352 4.26 13.46 1.74
CA ASN A 352 5.67 13.12 1.98
C ASN A 352 6.06 13.33 3.45
N HIS A 353 6.46 12.27 4.15
CA HIS A 353 6.98 12.29 5.53
C HIS A 353 8.48 12.00 5.63
N ILE A 354 9.13 11.70 4.52
CA ILE A 354 10.56 11.33 4.49
C ILE A 354 11.46 12.44 3.94
N GLY A 355 10.89 13.60 3.62
CA GLY A 355 11.63 14.74 3.09
C GLY A 355 12.36 14.39 1.78
N PRO A 356 13.68 14.61 1.69
CA PRO A 356 14.47 14.33 0.49
C PRO A 356 14.86 12.84 0.34
N LEU A 357 14.61 11.99 1.34
CA LEU A 357 14.98 10.58 1.27
C LEU A 357 14.22 9.86 0.15
N HIS A 358 14.84 8.81 -0.38
CA HIS A 358 14.27 8.01 -1.46
C HIS A 358 13.78 6.67 -0.94
N VAL A 359 12.70 6.18 -1.54
CA VAL A 359 12.20 4.83 -1.28
C VAL A 359 13.11 3.82 -1.96
N ALA A 360 13.72 2.93 -1.18
CA ALA A 360 14.56 1.85 -1.65
C ALA A 360 14.23 0.57 -0.87
N VAL A 361 13.69 -0.44 -1.55
CA VAL A 361 13.18 -1.66 -0.89
C VAL A 361 14.28 -2.42 -0.16
N ASP A 362 15.49 -2.39 -0.69
CA ASP A 362 16.69 -3.02 -0.09
C ASP A 362 17.56 -2.04 0.72
N GLY A 363 17.15 -0.79 0.85
CA GLY A 363 17.86 0.26 1.60
C GLY A 363 19.13 0.78 0.92
N THR A 364 19.53 0.27 -0.24
CA THR A 364 20.86 0.55 -0.81
C THR A 364 20.85 1.32 -2.12
N ARG A 365 19.86 1.13 -3.00
CA ARG A 365 19.79 1.82 -4.30
C ARG A 365 18.39 2.25 -4.66
N PRO A 366 18.18 3.53 -5.00
CA PRO A 366 16.93 3.97 -5.59
C PRO A 366 16.66 3.22 -6.89
N GLN A 367 15.45 2.73 -7.07
CA GLN A 367 15.01 2.15 -8.34
C GLN A 367 14.86 3.26 -9.39
N PRO A 368 14.92 2.95 -10.70
CA PRO A 368 14.59 3.92 -11.73
C PRO A 368 13.23 4.56 -11.46
N GLY A 369 13.16 5.88 -11.49
CA GLY A 369 11.96 6.64 -11.13
C GLY A 369 11.75 6.88 -9.64
N ALA A 370 12.68 6.47 -8.76
CA ALA A 370 12.61 6.71 -7.32
C ALA A 370 12.55 8.21 -6.96
N GLU A 371 13.06 9.07 -7.84
CA GLU A 371 12.98 10.54 -7.68
C GLU A 371 11.52 11.02 -7.61
N ALA A 372 10.61 10.33 -8.30
CA ALA A 372 9.20 10.66 -8.34
C ALA A 372 8.44 10.15 -7.11
N VAL A 373 9.06 9.32 -6.26
CA VAL A 373 8.38 8.61 -5.16
C VAL A 373 8.92 9.09 -3.81
N ARG A 374 7.99 9.32 -2.90
CA ARG A 374 8.25 9.53 -1.47
C ARG A 374 7.39 8.56 -0.66
N PHE A 375 7.47 8.65 0.66
CA PHE A 375 6.68 7.80 1.55
C PHE A 375 5.87 8.63 2.52
N GLY A 376 4.61 8.27 2.64
CA GLY A 376 3.66 8.82 3.60
C GLY A 376 3.68 8.03 4.92
N LEU A 377 2.52 7.85 5.50
CA LEU A 377 2.31 6.95 6.63
C LEU A 377 1.69 5.67 6.07
N ASP A 378 2.54 4.65 5.89
CA ASP A 378 2.25 3.32 5.32
C ASP A 378 1.80 3.29 3.83
N PHE A 379 2.07 4.36 3.08
CA PHE A 379 1.90 4.44 1.63
C PHE A 379 3.14 5.00 0.94
N ALA A 380 3.49 4.47 -0.22
CA ALA A 380 4.32 5.18 -1.18
C ALA A 380 3.46 6.22 -1.92
N VAL A 381 4.03 7.38 -2.20
CA VAL A 381 3.33 8.53 -2.80
C VAL A 381 4.13 9.06 -3.99
N TYR A 382 3.49 9.16 -5.15
CA TYR A 382 4.08 9.82 -6.31
C TYR A 382 3.99 11.34 -6.15
N VAL A 383 5.13 11.99 -5.96
CA VAL A 383 5.22 13.45 -5.82
C VAL A 383 5.48 14.16 -7.15
N ASP A 384 6.07 13.48 -8.12
CA ASP A 384 6.28 13.95 -9.49
C ASP A 384 6.26 12.79 -10.49
N PRO A 385 5.11 12.17 -10.75
CA PRO A 385 5.02 11.01 -11.65
C PRO A 385 5.40 11.34 -13.08
N LYS A 386 5.23 12.61 -13.53
CA LYS A 386 5.60 13.02 -14.90
C LYS A 386 7.09 12.93 -15.16
N SER A 387 7.93 13.29 -14.18
CA SER A 387 9.38 13.17 -14.32
C SER A 387 9.84 11.72 -14.51
N ALA A 388 9.06 10.75 -14.03
CA ALA A 388 9.31 9.32 -14.21
C ALA A 388 8.59 8.72 -15.44
N GLY A 389 7.96 9.55 -16.27
CA GLY A 389 7.20 9.08 -17.45
C GLY A 389 5.94 8.29 -17.09
N LEU A 390 5.39 8.47 -15.89
CA LEU A 390 4.23 7.74 -15.40
C LEU A 390 2.93 8.55 -15.61
N PRO A 391 1.81 7.87 -15.90
CA PRO A 391 0.56 8.54 -16.26
C PRO A 391 -0.24 9.08 -15.05
N TYR A 392 0.21 8.82 -13.85
CA TYR A 392 -0.51 9.14 -12.61
C TYR A 392 -0.67 10.65 -12.37
N GLY A 393 -1.72 11.03 -11.66
CA GLY A 393 -1.83 12.35 -11.03
C GLY A 393 -0.84 12.52 -9.87
N ASN A 394 -0.41 13.76 -9.61
CA ASN A 394 0.41 14.07 -8.43
C ASN A 394 -0.34 13.70 -7.15
N GLY A 395 0.36 13.10 -6.20
CA GLY A 395 -0.25 12.61 -4.98
C GLY A 395 -0.93 11.24 -5.11
N THR A 396 -0.80 10.54 -6.24
CA THR A 396 -1.19 9.13 -6.33
C THR A 396 -0.39 8.31 -5.33
N TYR A 397 -1.08 7.49 -4.56
CA TYR A 397 -0.45 6.64 -3.54
C TYR A 397 -0.79 5.18 -3.76
N TYR A 398 0.13 4.32 -3.33
CA TYR A 398 0.08 2.91 -3.68
C TYR A 398 0.88 2.05 -2.72
N TRP A 399 0.69 0.74 -2.81
CA TRP A 399 1.60 -0.28 -2.32
C TRP A 399 1.33 -1.61 -3.03
N GLY A 400 1.96 -2.69 -2.53
CA GLY A 400 1.76 -4.03 -3.05
C GLY A 400 2.10 -5.11 -2.03
N GLY A 401 1.78 -6.36 -2.35
CA GLY A 401 2.05 -7.53 -1.53
C GLY A 401 3.12 -8.45 -2.12
N ALA A 402 3.81 -9.19 -1.28
CA ALA A 402 4.92 -10.08 -1.66
C ALA A 402 4.50 -11.20 -2.65
N ALA A 403 3.21 -11.51 -2.73
CA ALA A 403 2.68 -12.45 -3.73
C ALA A 403 2.17 -11.76 -5.02
N GLY A 404 2.59 -10.52 -5.28
CA GLY A 404 2.28 -9.79 -6.51
C GLY A 404 0.95 -9.06 -6.49
N THR A 405 0.23 -9.01 -5.37
CA THR A 405 -0.96 -8.16 -5.23
C THR A 405 -0.56 -6.68 -5.25
N TRP A 406 -1.39 -5.82 -5.85
CA TRP A 406 -1.08 -4.39 -5.95
C TRP A 406 -2.34 -3.54 -5.95
N PHE A 407 -2.18 -2.29 -5.58
CA PHE A 407 -3.18 -1.26 -5.77
C PHE A 407 -2.51 0.10 -6.02
N TRP A 408 -3.24 1.01 -6.62
CA TRP A 408 -2.95 2.44 -6.65
C TRP A 408 -4.24 3.24 -6.57
N ILE A 409 -4.14 4.44 -6.00
CA ILE A 409 -5.25 5.36 -5.79
C ILE A 409 -4.80 6.73 -6.28
N ASP A 410 -5.49 7.28 -7.26
CA ASP A 410 -5.24 8.60 -7.84
C ASP A 410 -6.36 9.57 -7.47
N PRO A 411 -6.15 10.42 -6.47
CA PRO A 411 -7.16 11.38 -6.03
C PRO A 411 -7.41 12.52 -7.02
N VAL A 412 -6.47 12.78 -7.96
CA VAL A 412 -6.62 13.84 -8.98
C VAL A 412 -7.63 13.43 -10.05
N ASN A 413 -7.56 12.17 -10.47
CA ASN A 413 -8.43 11.62 -11.51
C ASN A 413 -9.63 10.85 -10.95
N ASP A 414 -9.77 10.79 -9.62
CA ASP A 414 -10.79 10.02 -8.89
C ASP A 414 -10.83 8.56 -9.34
N LEU A 415 -9.64 7.95 -9.37
CA LEU A 415 -9.40 6.59 -9.85
C LEU A 415 -8.81 5.72 -8.75
N ALA A 416 -9.18 4.46 -8.72
CA ALA A 416 -8.44 3.43 -8.00
C ALA A 416 -8.43 2.12 -8.79
N PHE A 417 -7.35 1.38 -8.64
CA PHE A 417 -7.18 0.06 -9.22
C PHE A 417 -6.66 -0.90 -8.15
N VAL A 418 -7.23 -2.10 -8.13
CA VAL A 418 -6.74 -3.20 -7.28
C VAL A 418 -6.56 -4.42 -8.16
N GLY A 419 -5.39 -5.04 -8.09
CA GLY A 419 -5.10 -6.29 -8.75
C GLY A 419 -4.58 -7.33 -7.77
N MET A 420 -5.05 -8.56 -7.90
CA MET A 420 -4.71 -9.67 -7.04
C MET A 420 -4.22 -10.86 -7.86
N ILE A 421 -2.97 -11.23 -7.64
CA ILE A 421 -2.33 -12.48 -8.11
C ILE A 421 -1.68 -13.18 -6.93
N GLN A 422 -1.20 -14.41 -7.12
CA GLN A 422 -0.46 -15.15 -6.09
C GLN A 422 0.82 -15.76 -6.68
N MET A 423 1.83 -14.90 -6.82
CA MET A 423 3.17 -15.28 -7.29
C MET A 423 4.21 -15.01 -6.20
N GLN A 424 4.95 -16.03 -5.75
CA GLN A 424 5.98 -15.89 -4.73
C GLN A 424 7.14 -16.84 -4.97
N GLY A 425 8.38 -16.34 -4.76
CA GLY A 425 9.59 -17.16 -4.91
C GLY A 425 10.20 -17.12 -6.31
N GLY A 426 9.66 -16.36 -7.23
CA GLY A 426 10.20 -16.14 -8.57
C GLY A 426 9.12 -15.80 -9.59
N ASN A 427 9.41 -14.80 -10.39
CA ASN A 427 8.59 -14.41 -11.54
C ASN A 427 9.24 -14.90 -12.84
N ARG A 428 8.46 -14.99 -13.91
CA ARG A 428 8.99 -15.22 -15.24
C ARG A 428 9.97 -14.10 -15.61
N PRO A 429 11.15 -14.42 -16.14
CA PRO A 429 12.03 -13.40 -16.73
C PRO A 429 11.25 -12.61 -17.81
N ASP A 430 11.42 -11.31 -17.85
CA ASP A 430 10.70 -10.41 -18.78
C ASP A 430 9.18 -10.44 -18.65
N GLY A 431 8.65 -10.92 -17.52
CA GLY A 431 7.24 -10.91 -17.20
C GLY A 431 6.68 -9.50 -16.98
N LEU A 432 5.35 -9.40 -17.01
CA LEU A 432 4.62 -8.15 -16.90
C LEU A 432 4.92 -7.42 -15.58
N ASN A 433 5.15 -6.12 -15.64
CA ASN A 433 5.08 -5.25 -14.47
C ASN A 433 3.61 -4.84 -14.25
N PHE A 434 2.86 -5.70 -13.58
CA PHE A 434 1.40 -5.56 -13.43
C PHE A 434 0.95 -4.18 -12.96
N ARG A 435 1.68 -3.55 -12.03
CA ARG A 435 1.30 -2.22 -11.53
C ARG A 435 1.51 -1.14 -12.58
N ALA A 436 2.67 -1.09 -13.23
CA ALA A 436 2.96 -0.07 -14.24
C ALA A 436 2.11 -0.30 -15.51
N ASP A 437 2.01 -1.53 -15.95
CA ASP A 437 1.30 -1.86 -17.18
C ASP A 437 -0.22 -1.65 -17.04
N SER A 438 -0.81 -2.04 -15.90
CA SER A 438 -2.23 -1.76 -15.63
C SER A 438 -2.51 -0.25 -15.61
N ALA A 439 -1.62 0.54 -15.01
CA ALA A 439 -1.77 1.99 -15.01
C ALA A 439 -1.71 2.56 -16.43
N ASN A 440 -0.68 2.23 -17.19
CA ASN A 440 -0.53 2.72 -18.57
C ASN A 440 -1.77 2.42 -19.41
N LEU A 441 -2.32 1.21 -19.29
CA LEU A 441 -3.51 0.80 -20.02
C LEU A 441 -4.78 1.50 -19.54
N VAL A 442 -4.96 1.66 -18.23
CA VAL A 442 -6.10 2.39 -17.66
C VAL A 442 -6.11 3.84 -18.10
N TYR A 443 -4.96 4.52 -18.03
CA TYR A 443 -4.89 5.92 -18.47
C TYR A 443 -5.01 6.07 -20.00
N ALA A 444 -4.52 5.12 -20.79
CA ALA A 444 -4.75 5.08 -22.23
C ALA A 444 -6.23 4.83 -22.59
N ALA A 445 -6.98 4.17 -21.70
CA ALA A 445 -8.41 3.92 -21.89
C ALA A 445 -9.27 5.16 -21.59
N LEU A 446 -8.75 6.19 -20.91
CA LEU A 446 -9.50 7.42 -20.67
C LEU A 446 -9.81 8.14 -21.99
N ALA A 447 -11.09 8.44 -22.19
CA ALA A 447 -11.52 9.24 -23.32
C ALA A 447 -10.84 10.62 -23.23
N GLN A 448 -10.13 11.00 -24.29
CA GLN A 448 -9.62 12.36 -24.39
C GLN A 448 -10.77 13.36 -24.37
N PRO A 449 -10.71 14.47 -23.64
CA PRO A 449 -11.68 15.53 -23.80
C PRO A 449 -11.72 15.90 -25.29
N ALA A 450 -12.92 15.97 -25.85
CA ALA A 450 -13.09 16.37 -27.25
C ALA A 450 -12.26 17.63 -27.47
N LYS A 451 -11.32 17.59 -28.43
CA LYS A 451 -10.59 18.79 -28.83
C LYS A 451 -11.65 19.81 -29.19
N SER A 452 -11.77 20.90 -28.46
CA SER A 452 -12.63 22.00 -28.86
C SER A 452 -12.16 22.38 -30.27
N SER A 453 -13.02 22.13 -31.26
CA SER A 453 -12.84 22.65 -32.59
C SER A 453 -12.83 24.16 -32.43
N ALA A 454 -11.64 24.76 -32.36
CA ALA A 454 -11.48 26.18 -32.52
C ALA A 454 -11.93 26.50 -33.95
N GLN A 455 -13.12 27.06 -34.05
CA GLN A 455 -13.54 27.88 -35.21
C GLN A 455 -13.06 29.29 -35.01
#